data_63f1444686dfca3c47c594e8e6c36991
#
_entry.id   63f1444686dfca3c47c594e8e6c36991
#
_cell.length_a   1.000
_cell.length_b   1.000
_cell.length_c   1.000
_cell.angle_alpha   90.00
_cell.angle_beta   90.00
_cell.angle_gamma   90.00
#
_symmetry.space_group_name_H-M   'P 1'
#
loop_
_entity.id
_entity.type
_entity.pdbx_description
1 polymer ?
#
loop_
_entity_poly.entity_id
_entity_poly.type
_entity_poly.pdbx_seq_one_letter_code
_entity_poly.pdbx_strand_id
1 'polypeptide(L)'
;GMLSQFGALFTDLSVFDNVAFPMREQTDLDEETIRDLVLMKLNAVGLRGAAHLMPSEISGGMARRVALARAIALDPALIMYDEPFAGLDPISLGVTANLIRKLNDALHSTSVIVTHDVVETFEIADYVYMINAGRVAAEGSPEELCRSEEPFVKQFINALPDGPVRFHYPANSIEACFGGEER
;
A
#
# COMPACT_ATOMS: atom_id res chain seq x y z
N GLY A 1 -13.08 0.71 -3.83
CA GLY A 1 -12.36 1.58 -2.88
C GLY A 1 -10.94 1.85 -3.34
N MET A 2 -10.36 2.95 -2.88
CA MET A 2 -8.96 3.26 -3.19
C MET A 2 -8.27 3.91 -1.99
N LEU A 3 -7.10 3.44 -1.66
CA LEU A 3 -6.16 4.04 -0.72
C LEU A 3 -4.95 4.54 -1.50
N SER A 4 -4.77 5.86 -1.58
CA SER A 4 -3.59 6.48 -2.20
C SER A 4 -2.41 6.56 -1.23
N GLN A 5 -1.20 6.71 -1.76
CA GLN A 5 0.08 6.67 -1.05
C GLN A 5 0.14 7.49 0.26
N PHE A 6 -0.46 8.69 0.29
CA PHE A 6 -0.47 9.55 1.48
C PHE A 6 -1.81 9.60 2.21
N GLY A 7 -2.74 8.67 1.88
CA GLY A 7 -4.07 8.63 2.48
C GLY A 7 -5.02 9.72 1.97
N ALA A 8 -4.52 10.86 1.52
CA ALA A 8 -5.26 11.99 0.94
C ALA A 8 -6.55 12.35 1.72
N LEU A 9 -6.43 12.53 3.04
CA LEU A 9 -7.55 12.97 3.86
C LEU A 9 -7.93 14.43 3.53
N PHE A 10 -9.21 14.73 3.60
CA PHE A 10 -9.69 16.10 3.59
C PHE A 10 -9.25 16.78 4.89
N THR A 11 -8.44 17.82 4.80
CA THR A 11 -7.79 18.46 5.97
C THR A 11 -8.74 19.32 6.79
N ASP A 12 -9.86 19.72 6.22
CA ASP A 12 -10.94 20.52 6.79
C ASP A 12 -12.11 19.68 7.33
N LEU A 13 -12.03 18.36 7.20
CA LEU A 13 -13.00 17.41 7.74
C LEU A 13 -12.42 16.64 8.91
N SER A 14 -13.26 16.35 9.92
CA SER A 14 -12.88 15.46 11.03
C SER A 14 -12.54 14.05 10.55
N VAL A 15 -11.97 13.24 11.42
CA VAL A 15 -11.77 11.79 11.18
C VAL A 15 -13.10 11.13 10.84
N PHE A 16 -14.16 11.46 11.59
CA PHE A 16 -15.51 10.96 11.34
C PHE A 16 -16.01 11.37 9.94
N ASP A 17 -15.94 12.66 9.61
CA ASP A 17 -16.47 13.16 8.34
C ASP A 17 -15.68 12.68 7.13
N ASN A 18 -14.37 12.44 7.26
CA ASN A 18 -13.58 11.79 6.23
C ASN A 18 -14.13 10.41 5.87
N VAL A 19 -14.53 9.62 6.87
CA VAL A 19 -15.09 8.28 6.63
C VAL A 19 -16.55 8.34 6.20
N ALA A 20 -17.33 9.31 6.71
CA ALA A 20 -18.73 9.54 6.35
C ALA A 20 -18.89 10.02 4.90
N PHE A 21 -17.91 10.77 4.39
CA PHE A 21 -17.98 11.46 3.10
C PHE A 21 -18.46 10.56 1.95
N PRO A 22 -17.87 9.38 1.68
CA PRO A 22 -18.37 8.52 0.60
C PRO A 22 -19.82 8.05 0.80
N MET A 23 -20.24 7.84 2.04
CA MET A 23 -21.61 7.42 2.34
C MET A 23 -22.60 8.53 2.02
N ARG A 24 -22.32 9.76 2.46
CA ARG A 24 -23.15 10.94 2.18
C ARG A 24 -23.27 11.26 0.71
N GLU A 25 -22.17 11.09 -0.04
CA GLU A 25 -22.14 11.42 -1.48
C GLU A 25 -22.73 10.34 -2.40
N GLN A 26 -22.75 9.09 -1.97
CA GLN A 26 -23.06 7.95 -2.86
C GLN A 26 -24.23 7.10 -2.38
N THR A 27 -24.87 7.45 -1.26
CA THR A 27 -26.02 6.72 -0.72
C THR A 27 -27.09 7.66 -0.23
N ASP A 28 -28.33 7.15 -0.11
CA ASP A 28 -29.46 7.86 0.49
C ASP A 28 -29.68 7.45 1.97
N LEU A 29 -28.61 7.03 2.66
CA LEU A 29 -28.67 6.66 4.09
C LEU A 29 -28.90 7.90 4.96
N ASP A 30 -29.71 7.73 6.01
CA ASP A 30 -29.89 8.77 7.03
C ASP A 30 -28.63 8.93 7.89
N GLU A 31 -28.49 10.10 8.52
CA GLU A 31 -27.28 10.44 9.31
C GLU A 31 -27.11 9.53 10.55
N GLU A 32 -28.17 8.95 11.10
CA GLU A 32 -28.05 8.02 12.23
C GLU A 32 -27.42 6.70 11.77
N THR A 33 -27.86 6.17 10.64
CA THR A 33 -27.27 4.99 10.01
C THR A 33 -25.81 5.25 9.59
N ILE A 34 -25.53 6.40 8.94
CA ILE A 34 -24.16 6.79 8.59
C ILE A 34 -23.27 6.84 9.82
N ARG A 35 -23.73 7.45 10.91
CA ARG A 35 -22.99 7.53 12.17
C ARG A 35 -22.57 6.15 12.67
N ASP A 36 -23.50 5.23 12.71
CA ASP A 36 -23.26 3.89 13.25
C ASP A 36 -22.28 3.11 12.35
N LEU A 37 -22.45 3.18 11.03
CA LEU A 37 -21.54 2.58 10.07
C LEU A 37 -20.12 3.16 10.17
N VAL A 38 -19.97 4.49 10.25
CA VAL A 38 -18.68 5.17 10.42
C VAL A 38 -17.98 4.70 11.69
N LEU A 39 -18.71 4.65 12.82
CA LEU A 39 -18.14 4.18 14.08
C LEU A 39 -17.70 2.71 14.00
N MET A 40 -18.43 1.87 13.28
CA MET A 40 -18.01 0.49 13.00
C MET A 40 -16.73 0.43 12.17
N LYS A 41 -16.62 1.21 11.08
CA LYS A 41 -15.42 1.26 10.24
C LYS A 41 -14.21 1.81 11.01
N LEU A 42 -14.40 2.86 11.80
CA LEU A 42 -13.35 3.41 12.68
C LEU A 42 -12.94 2.41 13.77
N ASN A 43 -13.88 1.63 14.30
CA ASN A 43 -13.57 0.57 15.25
C ASN A 43 -12.73 -0.53 14.61
N ALA A 44 -13.02 -0.92 13.36
CA ALA A 44 -12.27 -1.94 12.63
C ALA A 44 -10.79 -1.54 12.43
N VAL A 45 -10.49 -0.25 12.31
CA VAL A 45 -9.13 0.29 12.19
C VAL A 45 -8.55 0.77 13.53
N GLY A 46 -9.27 0.55 14.66
CA GLY A 46 -8.82 0.91 16.00
C GLY A 46 -8.83 2.42 16.31
N LEU A 47 -9.68 3.20 15.63
CA LEU A 47 -9.70 4.66 15.75
C LEU A 47 -11.06 5.26 16.16
N ARG A 48 -11.99 4.43 16.68
CA ARG A 48 -13.31 4.93 17.11
C ARG A 48 -13.22 6.10 18.10
N GLY A 49 -12.27 6.06 19.04
CA GLY A 49 -12.07 7.12 20.02
C GLY A 49 -11.51 8.43 19.44
N ALA A 50 -10.97 8.40 18.22
CA ALA A 50 -10.42 9.56 17.52
C ALA A 50 -11.41 10.21 16.53
N ALA A 51 -12.67 9.78 16.50
CA ALA A 51 -13.66 10.21 15.51
C ALA A 51 -13.81 11.74 15.41
N HIS A 52 -13.71 12.45 16.53
CA HIS A 52 -13.87 13.90 16.62
C HIS A 52 -12.61 14.72 16.29
N LEU A 53 -11.45 14.07 16.15
CA LEU A 53 -10.18 14.74 15.88
C LEU A 53 -10.09 15.19 14.42
N MET A 54 -9.27 16.23 14.20
CA MET A 54 -8.91 16.69 12.86
C MET A 54 -7.66 15.95 12.36
N PRO A 55 -7.42 15.87 11.04
CA PRO A 55 -6.21 15.27 10.48
C PRO A 55 -4.90 15.86 11.03
N SER A 56 -4.89 17.12 11.42
CA SER A 56 -3.75 17.80 12.04
C SER A 56 -3.44 17.34 13.47
N GLU A 57 -4.38 16.66 14.13
CA GLU A 57 -4.28 16.21 15.53
C GLU A 57 -3.90 14.73 15.65
N ILE A 58 -3.74 14.02 14.52
CA ILE A 58 -3.45 12.58 14.48
C ILE A 58 -2.08 12.31 13.85
N SER A 59 -1.48 11.17 14.21
CA SER A 59 -0.21 10.75 13.61
C SER A 59 -0.38 10.29 12.15
N GLY A 60 0.70 10.25 11.38
CA GLY A 60 0.68 9.75 9.99
C GLY A 60 0.15 8.32 9.86
N GLY A 61 0.52 7.43 10.81
CA GLY A 61 -0.03 6.07 10.85
C GLY A 61 -1.53 6.03 11.20
N MET A 62 -2.01 6.95 12.07
CA MET A 62 -3.45 7.11 12.31
C MET A 62 -4.17 7.63 11.07
N ALA A 63 -3.62 8.66 10.40
CA ALA A 63 -4.20 9.22 9.18
C ALA A 63 -4.35 8.16 8.08
N ARG A 64 -3.35 7.27 7.92
CA ARG A 64 -3.42 6.15 6.97
C ARG A 64 -4.54 5.17 7.33
N ARG A 65 -4.72 4.84 8.60
CA ARG A 65 -5.83 3.98 9.05
C ARG A 65 -7.20 4.65 8.88
N VAL A 66 -7.32 5.96 9.02
CA VAL A 66 -8.55 6.70 8.67
C VAL A 66 -8.82 6.61 7.17
N ALA A 67 -7.81 6.80 6.34
CA ALA A 67 -7.94 6.68 4.90
C ALA A 67 -8.35 5.25 4.47
N LEU A 68 -7.86 4.22 5.17
CA LEU A 68 -8.29 2.85 5.00
C LEU A 68 -9.76 2.66 5.38
N ALA A 69 -10.20 3.20 6.54
CA ALA A 69 -11.61 3.17 6.93
C ALA A 69 -12.52 3.86 5.89
N ARG A 70 -12.06 4.97 5.31
CA ARG A 70 -12.77 5.65 4.21
C ARG A 70 -12.82 4.81 2.94
N ALA A 71 -11.72 4.12 2.58
CA ALA A 71 -11.68 3.27 1.39
C ALA A 71 -12.65 2.10 1.45
N ILE A 72 -12.93 1.60 2.66
CA ILE A 72 -13.89 0.50 2.90
C ILE A 72 -15.28 0.98 3.34
N ALA A 73 -15.56 2.28 3.31
CA ALA A 73 -16.80 2.85 3.84
C ALA A 73 -18.06 2.26 3.21
N LEU A 74 -18.00 1.96 1.91
CA LEU A 74 -19.12 1.43 1.11
C LEU A 74 -19.05 -0.09 0.88
N ASP A 75 -18.28 -0.84 1.66
CA ASP A 75 -18.07 -2.28 1.51
C ASP A 75 -17.78 -2.69 0.04
N PRO A 76 -16.74 -2.11 -0.59
CA PRO A 76 -16.49 -2.31 -2.01
C PRO A 76 -16.03 -3.75 -2.31
N ALA A 77 -16.45 -4.29 -3.47
CA ALA A 77 -16.00 -5.58 -3.96
C ALA A 77 -14.52 -5.60 -4.37
N LEU A 78 -13.95 -4.41 -4.70
CA LEU A 78 -12.55 -4.23 -5.07
C LEU A 78 -11.94 -3.05 -4.31
N ILE A 79 -10.77 -3.27 -3.72
CA ILE A 79 -9.98 -2.23 -3.06
C ILE A 79 -8.60 -2.17 -3.71
N MET A 80 -8.19 -0.98 -4.13
CA MET A 80 -6.85 -0.71 -4.65
C MET A 80 -6.03 0.06 -3.62
N TYR A 81 -4.82 -0.41 -3.39
CA TYR A 81 -3.85 0.19 -2.47
C TYR A 81 -2.62 0.64 -3.27
N ASP A 82 -2.30 1.92 -3.18
CA ASP A 82 -1.12 2.50 -3.80
C ASP A 82 -0.11 2.85 -2.71
N GLU A 83 0.99 2.09 -2.66
CA GLU A 83 2.06 2.21 -1.67
C GLU A 83 1.54 2.32 -0.21
N PRO A 84 0.75 1.34 0.27
CA PRO A 84 0.11 1.45 1.59
C PRO A 84 1.10 1.45 2.75
N PHE A 85 2.34 1.03 2.54
CA PHE A 85 3.38 0.90 3.56
C PHE A 85 4.38 2.06 3.57
N ALA A 86 4.43 2.87 2.51
CA ALA A 86 5.44 3.90 2.32
C ALA A 86 5.51 4.89 3.49
N GLY A 87 6.73 5.07 4.05
CA GLY A 87 7.01 6.02 5.12
C GLY A 87 6.47 5.64 6.50
N LEU A 88 6.04 4.40 6.70
CA LEU A 88 5.67 3.88 8.01
C LEU A 88 6.92 3.37 8.76
N ASP A 89 6.89 3.50 10.09
CA ASP A 89 7.83 2.78 10.95
C ASP A 89 7.51 1.26 10.93
N PRO A 90 8.47 0.38 11.29
CA PRO A 90 8.28 -1.07 11.19
C PRO A 90 7.06 -1.63 11.96
N ILE A 91 6.71 -1.01 13.10
CA ILE A 91 5.55 -1.44 13.88
C ILE A 91 4.25 -1.07 13.16
N SER A 92 4.15 0.19 12.73
CA SER A 92 3.00 0.69 11.98
C SER A 92 2.80 -0.04 10.65
N LEU A 93 3.90 -0.43 10.01
CA LEU A 93 3.89 -1.20 8.77
C LEU A 93 3.27 -2.58 9.00
N GLY A 94 3.77 -3.37 9.95
CA GLY A 94 3.20 -4.68 10.27
C GLY A 94 1.74 -4.60 10.72
N VAL A 95 1.37 -3.57 11.50
CA VAL A 95 -0.04 -3.32 11.87
C VAL A 95 -0.90 -3.07 10.63
N THR A 96 -0.42 -2.27 9.68
CA THR A 96 -1.17 -1.93 8.46
C THR A 96 -1.33 -3.16 7.55
N ALA A 97 -0.28 -3.96 7.35
CA ALA A 97 -0.33 -5.19 6.57
C ALA A 97 -1.37 -6.17 7.14
N ASN A 98 -1.27 -6.45 8.44
CA ASN A 98 -2.25 -7.31 9.14
C ASN A 98 -3.68 -6.77 9.06
N LEU A 99 -3.85 -5.44 9.11
CA LEU A 99 -5.16 -4.81 9.03
C LEU A 99 -5.76 -4.97 7.63
N ILE A 100 -4.97 -4.75 6.57
CA ILE A 100 -5.38 -4.97 5.18
C ILE A 100 -5.86 -6.43 5.00
N ARG A 101 -5.09 -7.42 5.47
CA ARG A 101 -5.46 -8.83 5.37
C ARG A 101 -6.78 -9.12 6.10
N LYS A 102 -6.91 -8.70 7.36
CA LYS A 102 -8.12 -8.89 8.17
C LYS A 102 -9.35 -8.25 7.54
N LEU A 103 -9.22 -7.06 6.97
CA LEU A 103 -10.32 -6.39 6.30
C LEU A 103 -10.71 -7.10 5.01
N ASN A 104 -9.73 -7.57 4.24
CA ASN A 104 -9.98 -8.37 3.05
C ASN A 104 -10.77 -9.63 3.36
N ASP A 105 -10.35 -10.37 4.39
CA ASP A 105 -11.03 -11.60 4.83
C ASP A 105 -12.45 -11.31 5.34
N ALA A 106 -12.64 -10.25 6.11
CA ALA A 106 -13.94 -9.88 6.68
C ALA A 106 -14.94 -9.35 5.64
N LEU A 107 -14.46 -8.63 4.64
CA LEU A 107 -15.29 -8.05 3.58
C LEU A 107 -15.47 -8.99 2.37
N HIS A 108 -14.69 -10.07 2.30
CA HIS A 108 -14.61 -10.95 1.12
C HIS A 108 -14.37 -10.17 -0.18
N SER A 109 -13.59 -9.10 -0.10
CA SER A 109 -13.27 -8.22 -1.22
C SER A 109 -12.02 -8.70 -1.95
N THR A 110 -11.87 -8.29 -3.22
CA THR A 110 -10.61 -8.42 -3.93
C THR A 110 -9.71 -7.23 -3.60
N SER A 111 -8.45 -7.48 -3.25
CA SER A 111 -7.46 -6.44 -2.95
C SER A 111 -6.34 -6.45 -4.00
N VAL A 112 -6.05 -5.28 -4.57
CA VAL A 112 -4.88 -5.06 -5.44
C VAL A 112 -3.94 -4.10 -4.74
N ILE A 113 -2.72 -4.54 -4.44
CA ILE A 113 -1.70 -3.75 -3.76
C ILE A 113 -0.57 -3.46 -4.74
N VAL A 114 -0.23 -2.20 -4.93
CA VAL A 114 0.98 -1.77 -5.65
C VAL A 114 1.97 -1.28 -4.62
N THR A 115 3.14 -1.91 -4.56
CA THR A 115 4.18 -1.58 -3.58
C THR A 115 5.53 -2.14 -4.00
N HIS A 116 6.59 -1.64 -3.39
CA HIS A 116 7.95 -2.18 -3.48
C HIS A 116 8.39 -2.89 -2.18
N ASP A 117 7.54 -2.92 -1.15
CA ASP A 117 7.81 -3.59 0.13
C ASP A 117 7.52 -5.08 0.01
N VAL A 118 8.58 -5.89 -0.25
CA VAL A 118 8.46 -7.31 -0.56
C VAL A 118 8.03 -8.12 0.65
N VAL A 119 8.69 -7.92 1.80
CA VAL A 119 8.54 -8.77 3.00
C VAL A 119 7.08 -8.76 3.46
N GLU A 120 6.53 -7.59 3.70
CA GLU A 120 5.18 -7.40 4.22
C GLU A 120 4.13 -7.82 3.19
N THR A 121 4.40 -7.58 1.90
CA THR A 121 3.49 -8.00 0.83
C THR A 121 3.41 -9.52 0.76
N PHE A 122 4.53 -10.21 0.88
CA PHE A 122 4.56 -11.68 0.79
C PHE A 122 3.89 -12.36 1.99
N GLU A 123 3.78 -11.67 3.14
CA GLU A 123 3.02 -12.18 4.29
C GLU A 123 1.50 -12.13 4.09
N ILE A 124 0.99 -11.25 3.24
CA ILE A 124 -0.45 -11.00 3.11
C ILE A 124 -1.03 -11.29 1.72
N ALA A 125 -0.19 -11.38 0.68
CA ALA A 125 -0.64 -11.60 -0.69
C ALA A 125 -0.93 -13.09 -0.95
N ASP A 126 -1.98 -13.35 -1.73
CA ASP A 126 -2.28 -14.68 -2.25
C ASP A 126 -1.55 -14.93 -3.60
N TYR A 127 -1.35 -13.86 -4.38
CA TYR A 127 -0.68 -13.90 -5.69
C TYR A 127 0.05 -12.59 -5.98
N VAL A 128 1.19 -12.66 -6.66
CA VAL A 128 2.06 -11.51 -6.92
C VAL A 128 2.44 -11.43 -8.39
N TYR A 129 2.37 -10.22 -8.94
CA TYR A 129 2.92 -9.86 -10.25
C TYR A 129 4.14 -8.97 -10.06
N MET A 130 5.29 -9.38 -10.52
CA MET A 130 6.50 -8.56 -10.52
C MET A 130 6.63 -7.82 -11.85
N ILE A 131 6.62 -6.50 -11.80
CA ILE A 131 6.65 -5.64 -12.99
C ILE A 131 8.06 -5.10 -13.19
N ASN A 132 8.60 -5.26 -14.40
CA ASN A 132 9.87 -4.67 -14.81
C ASN A 132 9.79 -4.19 -16.27
N ALA A 133 10.32 -3.02 -16.56
CA ALA A 133 10.34 -2.42 -17.90
C ALA A 133 8.98 -2.46 -18.63
N GLY A 134 7.89 -2.20 -17.90
CA GLY A 134 6.53 -2.16 -18.43
C GLY A 134 5.92 -3.54 -18.78
N ARG A 135 6.49 -4.62 -18.25
CA ARG A 135 6.03 -6.00 -18.48
C ARG A 135 6.00 -6.78 -17.18
N VAL A 136 5.17 -7.82 -17.14
CA VAL A 136 5.24 -8.83 -16.08
C VAL A 136 6.52 -9.64 -16.29
N ALA A 137 7.45 -9.48 -15.37
CA ALA A 137 8.74 -10.20 -15.39
C ALA A 137 8.63 -11.57 -14.74
N ALA A 138 7.80 -11.69 -13.69
CA ALA A 138 7.49 -12.94 -13.03
C ALA A 138 6.12 -12.83 -12.35
N GLU A 139 5.46 -13.96 -12.11
CA GLU A 139 4.20 -14.03 -11.39
C GLU A 139 4.09 -15.37 -10.66
N GLY A 140 3.30 -15.42 -9.59
CA GLY A 140 3.06 -16.62 -8.80
C GLY A 140 2.68 -16.31 -7.37
N SER A 141 2.52 -17.34 -6.56
CA SER A 141 2.40 -17.21 -5.12
C SER A 141 3.72 -16.69 -4.51
N PRO A 142 3.69 -16.05 -3.33
CA PRO A 142 4.91 -15.65 -2.62
C PRO A 142 5.92 -16.80 -2.48
N GLU A 143 5.44 -18.01 -2.19
CA GLU A 143 6.29 -19.19 -2.01
C GLU A 143 6.98 -19.62 -3.32
N GLU A 144 6.29 -19.56 -4.45
CA GLU A 144 6.85 -19.87 -5.77
C GLU A 144 7.91 -18.85 -6.15
N LEU A 145 7.65 -17.58 -5.92
CA LEU A 145 8.61 -16.50 -6.20
C LEU A 145 9.86 -16.58 -5.32
N CYS A 146 9.71 -16.92 -4.03
CA CYS A 146 10.86 -17.15 -3.15
C CYS A 146 11.76 -18.32 -3.62
N ARG A 147 11.21 -19.30 -4.32
CA ARG A 147 11.96 -20.45 -4.87
C ARG A 147 12.45 -20.21 -6.28
N SER A 148 12.11 -19.10 -6.88
CA SER A 148 12.46 -18.80 -8.27
C SER A 148 13.98 -18.67 -8.44
N GLU A 149 14.50 -19.29 -9.49
CA GLU A 149 15.89 -19.18 -9.93
C GLU A 149 16.12 -18.03 -10.93
N GLU A 150 15.06 -17.33 -11.30
CA GLU A 150 15.11 -16.24 -12.25
C GLU A 150 15.92 -15.07 -11.66
N PRO A 151 16.98 -14.59 -12.37
CA PRO A 151 17.93 -13.62 -11.80
C PRO A 151 17.31 -12.30 -11.33
N PHE A 152 16.31 -11.79 -12.05
CA PHE A 152 15.61 -10.55 -11.65
C PHE A 152 14.81 -10.74 -10.36
N VAL A 153 14.10 -11.87 -10.25
CA VAL A 153 13.31 -12.22 -9.06
C VAL A 153 14.22 -12.33 -7.85
N LYS A 154 15.35 -13.06 -7.98
CA LYS A 154 16.34 -13.18 -6.90
C LYS A 154 16.91 -11.83 -6.48
N GLN A 155 17.29 -11.00 -7.44
CA GLN A 155 17.83 -9.68 -7.16
C GLN A 155 16.82 -8.83 -6.38
N PHE A 156 15.57 -8.79 -6.84
CA PHE A 156 14.54 -7.95 -6.26
C PHE A 156 14.14 -8.41 -4.85
N ILE A 157 13.82 -9.72 -4.69
CA ILE A 157 13.36 -10.26 -3.40
C ILE A 157 14.44 -10.18 -2.33
N ASN A 158 15.71 -10.44 -2.70
CA ASN A 158 16.81 -10.47 -1.74
C ASN A 158 17.58 -9.14 -1.67
N ALA A 159 17.09 -8.09 -2.34
CA ALA A 159 17.72 -6.77 -2.41
C ALA A 159 19.22 -6.83 -2.77
N LEU A 160 19.56 -7.67 -3.75
CA LEU A 160 20.96 -7.87 -4.14
C LEU A 160 21.48 -6.67 -4.94
N PRO A 161 22.67 -6.15 -4.61
CA PRO A 161 23.26 -5.00 -5.34
C PRO A 161 23.61 -5.33 -6.78
N ASP A 162 23.98 -6.59 -7.06
CA ASP A 162 24.36 -7.06 -8.37
C ASP A 162 23.29 -7.95 -9.00
N GLY A 163 23.01 -7.74 -10.30
CA GLY A 163 22.01 -8.52 -11.03
C GLY A 163 21.60 -7.86 -12.35
N PRO A 164 20.47 -8.30 -12.94
CA PRO A 164 19.95 -7.75 -14.19
C PRO A 164 19.66 -6.23 -14.12
N VAL A 165 19.22 -5.72 -12.97
CA VAL A 165 19.10 -4.28 -12.72
C VAL A 165 20.46 -3.75 -12.30
N ARG A 166 21.12 -3.03 -13.22
CA ARG A 166 22.48 -2.52 -13.01
C ARG A 166 22.48 -1.25 -12.19
N PHE A 167 23.45 -1.14 -11.26
CA PHE A 167 23.69 0.09 -10.51
C PHE A 167 24.23 1.22 -11.40
N HIS A 168 25.16 0.87 -12.32
CA HIS A 168 25.77 1.86 -13.20
C HIS A 168 24.91 2.15 -14.44
N TYR A 169 24.67 3.43 -14.70
CA TYR A 169 24.14 3.87 -15.98
C TYR A 169 25.17 3.54 -17.09
N PRO A 170 24.74 3.04 -18.26
CA PRO A 170 25.66 2.70 -19.35
C PRO A 170 26.55 3.89 -19.73
N ALA A 171 27.86 3.66 -19.71
CA ALA A 171 28.88 4.63 -20.10
C ALA A 171 30.02 3.90 -20.81
N ASN A 172 30.84 4.68 -21.53
CA ASN A 172 32.11 4.16 -22.05
C ASN A 172 33.05 3.77 -20.89
N SER A 173 34.03 2.91 -21.17
CA SER A 173 35.02 2.58 -20.15
C SER A 173 35.76 3.84 -19.66
N ILE A 174 36.23 3.80 -18.42
CA ILE A 174 36.99 4.96 -17.83
C ILE A 174 38.21 5.25 -18.68
N GLU A 175 38.92 4.21 -19.18
CA GLU A 175 40.09 4.34 -20.05
C GLU A 175 39.75 5.08 -21.36
N ALA A 176 38.59 4.77 -21.97
CA ALA A 176 38.14 5.44 -23.19
C ALA A 176 37.75 6.93 -22.91
N CYS A 177 37.28 7.24 -21.70
CA CYS A 177 36.92 8.64 -21.31
C CYS A 177 38.13 9.49 -20.98
N PHE A 178 39.21 8.90 -20.44
CA PHE A 178 40.42 9.63 -19.99
C PHE A 178 41.57 9.60 -20.98
N GLY A 179 41.32 9.13 -22.23
CA GLY A 179 42.27 9.28 -23.34
C GLY A 179 43.59 8.59 -23.09
N GLY A 180 43.58 7.27 -22.93
CA GLY A 180 44.79 6.47 -23.05
C GLY A 180 45.18 6.40 -24.51
N GLU A 181 45.84 7.43 -25.09
CA GLU A 181 46.63 7.24 -26.27
C GLU A 181 47.77 6.30 -25.92
N GLU A 182 47.72 5.09 -26.49
CA GLU A 182 48.89 4.23 -26.56
C GLU A 182 50.00 5.01 -27.27
N ARG A 183 51.10 5.30 -26.55
CA ARG A 183 52.36 5.71 -27.14
C ARG A 183 53.23 4.49 -27.48
#